data_b7c3d7d66e9d68fd1fa2e5e7cecdb504
#
_entry.id   b7c3d7d66e9d68fd1fa2e5e7cecdb504
#
_cell.length_a   1.000
_cell.length_b   1.000
_cell.length_c   1.000
_cell.angle_alpha   90.00
_cell.angle_beta   90.00
_cell.angle_gamma   90.00
#
_symmetry.space_group_name_H-M   'P 1'
#
loop_
_entity.id
_entity.type
_entity.pdbx_description
1 polymer ?
#
loop_
_entity_poly.entity_id
_entity_poly.type
_entity_poly.pdbx_seq_one_letter_code
_entity_poly.pdbx_strand_id
1 'polypeptide(L)'
;LGVEIPRLSEETQARLREILPDAASVPNPVDVAGGTDADPSVFAQCAQIILDDPNVGGMLLVGLFGGYGIRFAESLTFMEEDAAHQMGKMVKKSGKPIVIHSLFASAQPHALDLARHYGIPVYDSLDIACKCVAVLADYGRHLKAVYTQRSFKMQWGAQADPDIEATIQAARDEGRRVLLEPEAKRLLARHQAAEAADRLARDADEAVVAAEAMAGPVVMKIVSPDILHKSEAGGVRLNVSGAEAVREGFAEIVAAARRYAPEADIRGVLVSPMAPSGVEVIVGTRYDDQFGPVIMFGIGGILVEILKDVAFRVLPLDATEARAMIEEIRSTAILNGVRGQTPSDKAALERLLLKISDIIAAYPQIEEMDLNPVIVHPQGLSVVDARIILKA
;
A
#
# COMPACT_ATOMS: atom_id res chain seq x y z
N LEU A 1 13.54 2.51 11.11
CA LEU A 1 12.36 1.84 11.70
C LEU A 1 11.11 2.75 11.78
N GLY A 2 11.19 4.03 11.38
CA GLY A 2 10.04 4.93 11.31
C GLY A 2 9.46 5.37 12.67
N VAL A 3 10.18 5.18 13.76
CA VAL A 3 9.79 5.67 15.10
C VAL A 3 10.38 7.06 15.30
N GLU A 4 9.53 7.99 15.70
CA GLU A 4 9.96 9.33 16.07
C GLU A 4 10.51 9.32 17.51
N ILE A 5 11.65 10.00 17.73
CA ILE A 5 12.24 10.22 19.06
C ILE A 5 12.03 11.71 19.37
N PRO A 6 10.94 12.06 20.08
CA PRO A 6 10.63 13.46 20.35
C PRO A 6 11.61 14.05 21.37
N ARG A 7 11.91 15.33 21.24
CA ARG A 7 12.55 16.07 22.33
C ARG A 7 11.54 16.23 23.47
N LEU A 8 11.95 15.89 24.69
CA LEU A 8 11.11 16.08 25.87
C LEU A 8 10.82 17.57 26.13
N SER A 9 9.65 17.86 26.67
CA SER A 9 9.27 19.22 27.05
C SER A 9 10.24 19.82 28.06
N GLU A 10 10.37 21.14 28.13
CA GLU A 10 11.25 21.84 29.09
C GLU A 10 10.85 21.52 30.54
N GLU A 11 9.55 21.38 30.82
CA GLU A 11 9.05 20.97 32.12
C GLU A 11 9.51 19.57 32.51
N THR A 12 9.39 18.60 31.58
CA THR A 12 9.87 17.22 31.77
C THR A 12 11.38 17.20 32.04
N GLN A 13 12.16 17.95 31.24
CA GLN A 13 13.60 18.05 31.40
C GLN A 13 13.96 18.67 32.75
N ALA A 14 13.24 19.69 33.23
CA ALA A 14 13.46 20.30 34.53
C ALA A 14 13.23 19.29 35.67
N ARG A 15 12.13 18.56 35.66
CA ARG A 15 11.82 17.49 36.63
C ARG A 15 12.88 16.38 36.63
N LEU A 16 13.41 15.99 35.48
CA LEU A 16 14.50 15.01 35.41
C LEU A 16 15.80 15.52 36.04
N ARG A 17 16.12 16.82 35.85
CA ARG A 17 17.30 17.43 36.49
C ARG A 17 17.22 17.49 38.00
N GLU A 18 16.02 17.48 38.60
CA GLU A 18 15.86 17.47 40.07
C GLU A 18 16.25 16.13 40.71
N ILE A 19 16.19 15.03 39.91
CA ILE A 19 16.45 13.67 40.44
C ILE A 19 17.70 13.02 39.85
N LEU A 20 18.25 13.56 38.79
CA LEU A 20 19.43 13.02 38.11
C LEU A 20 20.68 13.89 38.40
N PRO A 21 21.90 13.31 38.38
CA PRO A 21 23.14 14.07 38.53
C PRO A 21 23.35 15.06 37.38
N ASP A 22 24.17 16.10 37.62
CA ASP A 22 24.48 17.14 36.62
C ASP A 22 25.07 16.60 35.31
N ALA A 23 25.74 15.44 35.37
CA ALA A 23 26.30 14.77 34.21
C ALA A 23 25.24 14.08 33.31
N ALA A 24 23.99 13.97 33.77
CA ALA A 24 22.92 13.31 33.04
C ALA A 24 22.48 14.08 31.82
N SER A 25 22.10 13.37 30.77
CA SER A 25 21.44 13.94 29.55
C SER A 25 19.94 13.79 29.69
N VAL A 26 19.18 14.90 29.59
CA VAL A 26 17.73 14.89 29.82
C VAL A 26 16.85 15.19 28.57
N PRO A 27 17.38 15.65 27.43
CA PRO A 27 16.51 16.00 26.27
C PRO A 27 15.81 14.84 25.56
N ASN A 28 16.34 13.63 25.58
CA ASN A 28 16.04 12.39 24.88
C ASN A 28 17.06 12.14 23.73
N PRO A 29 17.81 11.02 23.76
CA PRO A 29 17.74 9.98 24.82
C PRO A 29 18.14 10.51 26.21
N VAL A 30 17.43 10.05 27.23
CA VAL A 30 17.80 10.35 28.64
C VAL A 30 18.91 9.39 29.06
N ASP A 31 20.06 9.93 29.48
CA ASP A 31 21.15 9.15 30.05
C ASP A 31 21.24 9.49 31.56
N VAL A 32 21.04 8.50 32.39
CA VAL A 32 21.03 8.67 33.84
C VAL A 32 22.41 8.88 34.45
N ALA A 33 23.52 8.69 33.70
CA ALA A 33 24.91 8.96 34.07
C ALA A 33 25.30 8.42 35.45
N GLY A 34 24.95 7.17 35.76
CA GLY A 34 25.24 6.54 37.07
C GLY A 34 24.30 6.96 38.19
N GLY A 35 23.30 7.81 37.95
CA GLY A 35 22.30 8.23 38.95
C GLY A 35 21.49 7.09 39.56
N THR A 36 21.56 5.91 38.98
CA THR A 36 20.86 4.68 39.43
C THR A 36 21.78 3.71 40.17
N ASP A 37 23.09 3.98 40.27
CA ASP A 37 24.06 2.99 40.76
C ASP A 37 23.89 2.70 42.26
N ALA A 38 23.51 3.71 43.06
CA ALA A 38 23.22 3.58 44.48
C ALA A 38 21.73 3.32 44.77
N ASP A 39 20.83 3.71 43.84
CA ASP A 39 19.39 3.59 44.01
C ASP A 39 18.69 3.31 42.68
N PRO A 40 18.47 2.04 42.30
CA PRO A 40 17.76 1.65 41.11
C PRO A 40 16.30 2.09 41.06
N SER A 41 15.69 2.57 42.13
CA SER A 41 14.32 3.09 42.13
C SER A 41 14.18 4.35 41.25
N VAL A 42 15.28 5.06 41.01
CA VAL A 42 15.35 6.21 40.09
C VAL A 42 14.89 5.84 38.68
N PHE A 43 15.03 4.61 38.23
CA PHE A 43 14.46 4.16 36.94
C PHE A 43 12.95 4.35 36.86
N ALA A 44 12.23 3.99 37.94
CA ALA A 44 10.78 4.16 37.98
C ALA A 44 10.39 5.65 38.04
N GLN A 45 11.17 6.47 38.79
CA GLN A 45 10.92 7.92 38.83
C GLN A 45 11.14 8.56 37.46
N CYS A 46 12.24 8.24 36.78
CA CYS A 46 12.47 8.69 35.40
C CYS A 46 11.36 8.22 34.44
N ALA A 47 10.96 6.95 34.52
CA ALA A 47 9.90 6.40 33.70
C ALA A 47 8.57 7.15 33.87
N GLN A 48 8.20 7.48 35.13
CA GLN A 48 6.99 8.26 35.42
C GLN A 48 7.05 9.64 34.78
N ILE A 49 8.17 10.37 35.00
CA ILE A 49 8.36 11.72 34.47
C ILE A 49 8.32 11.72 32.93
N ILE A 50 8.98 10.76 32.29
CA ILE A 50 9.02 10.63 30.81
C ILE A 50 7.65 10.25 30.25
N LEU A 51 6.93 9.30 30.85
CA LEU A 51 5.61 8.88 30.38
C LEU A 51 4.52 9.94 30.60
N ASP A 52 4.72 10.84 31.56
CA ASP A 52 3.82 11.99 31.79
C ASP A 52 3.96 13.06 30.69
N ASP A 53 5.08 13.08 29.94
CA ASP A 53 5.27 14.02 28.84
C ASP A 53 4.21 13.79 27.73
N PRO A 54 3.51 14.86 27.28
CA PRO A 54 2.48 14.75 26.26
C PRO A 54 3.01 14.32 24.88
N ASN A 55 4.30 14.54 24.59
CA ASN A 55 4.94 14.18 23.34
C ASN A 55 5.39 12.71 23.30
N VAL A 56 5.33 11.99 24.42
CA VAL A 56 5.81 10.61 24.57
C VAL A 56 4.63 9.64 24.47
N GLY A 57 4.67 8.74 23.50
CA GLY A 57 3.70 7.66 23.31
C GLY A 57 4.10 6.32 23.93
N GLY A 58 5.38 6.13 24.27
CA GLY A 58 5.93 4.92 24.89
C GLY A 58 7.41 5.10 25.20
N MET A 59 8.04 4.13 25.85
CA MET A 59 9.43 4.22 26.32
C MET A 59 10.20 2.95 26.01
N LEU A 60 11.45 3.12 25.60
CA LEU A 60 12.46 2.05 25.55
C LEU A 60 13.50 2.30 26.64
N LEU A 61 13.56 1.39 27.61
CA LEU A 61 14.61 1.36 28.64
C LEU A 61 15.77 0.47 28.15
N VAL A 62 17.00 1.00 28.17
CA VAL A 62 18.18 0.30 27.63
C VAL A 62 19.28 0.22 28.71
N GLY A 63 19.84 -0.95 28.90
CA GLY A 63 21.09 -1.07 29.65
C GLY A 63 21.10 -2.13 30.76
N LEU A 64 21.29 -1.70 31.99
CA LEU A 64 21.65 -2.56 33.13
C LEU A 64 20.47 -2.98 34.00
N PHE A 65 19.28 -2.43 33.78
CA PHE A 65 18.11 -2.72 34.63
C PHE A 65 17.87 -4.24 34.75
N GLY A 66 17.64 -4.70 35.95
CA GLY A 66 17.58 -6.11 36.34
C GLY A 66 18.92 -6.72 36.71
N GLY A 67 20.02 -5.98 36.60
CA GLY A 67 21.36 -6.48 36.91
C GLY A 67 22.08 -5.79 38.08
N TYR A 68 21.45 -4.83 38.73
CA TYR A 68 22.09 -4.08 39.82
C TYR A 68 22.38 -4.96 41.04
N GLY A 69 21.45 -5.84 41.40
CA GLY A 69 21.67 -6.84 42.44
C GLY A 69 22.77 -7.84 42.11
N ILE A 70 22.98 -8.15 40.83
CA ILE A 70 24.01 -9.08 40.33
C ILE A 70 25.36 -8.37 40.24
N ARG A 71 25.39 -7.13 39.72
CA ARG A 71 26.62 -6.44 39.37
C ARG A 71 27.23 -5.67 40.50
N PHE A 72 26.44 -5.03 41.36
CA PHE A 72 26.90 -4.10 42.39
C PHE A 72 26.71 -4.65 43.81
N ALA A 73 25.47 -4.88 44.26
CA ALA A 73 25.20 -5.41 45.60
C ALA A 73 23.82 -6.08 45.66
N GLU A 74 23.73 -7.24 46.31
CA GLU A 74 22.48 -8.00 46.46
C GLU A 74 21.36 -7.16 47.13
N SER A 75 21.72 -6.23 48.01
CA SER A 75 20.78 -5.30 48.67
C SER A 75 19.99 -4.41 47.68
N LEU A 76 20.48 -4.21 46.46
CA LEU A 76 19.81 -3.42 45.41
C LEU A 76 18.70 -4.20 44.69
N THR A 77 18.65 -5.51 44.84
CA THR A 77 17.63 -6.37 44.20
C THR A 77 16.22 -5.93 44.52
N PHE A 78 15.95 -5.64 45.81
CA PHE A 78 14.62 -5.21 46.24
C PHE A 78 14.20 -3.86 45.62
N MET A 79 15.13 -2.94 45.41
CA MET A 79 14.87 -1.64 44.79
C MET A 79 14.56 -1.79 43.29
N GLU A 80 15.24 -2.72 42.59
CA GLU A 80 14.94 -3.05 41.19
C GLU A 80 13.57 -3.71 41.07
N GLU A 81 13.21 -4.62 41.96
CA GLU A 81 11.92 -5.28 42.02
C GLU A 81 10.78 -4.28 42.22
N ASP A 82 10.95 -3.35 43.16
CA ASP A 82 9.99 -2.28 43.40
C ASP A 82 9.86 -1.34 42.19
N ALA A 83 10.97 -0.99 41.54
CA ALA A 83 10.97 -0.20 40.33
C ALA A 83 10.22 -0.93 39.19
N ALA A 84 10.43 -2.23 39.02
CA ALA A 84 9.70 -3.04 38.02
C ALA A 84 8.19 -3.05 38.32
N HIS A 85 7.82 -3.18 39.59
CA HIS A 85 6.43 -3.15 40.03
C HIS A 85 5.77 -1.78 39.79
N GLN A 86 6.46 -0.68 40.05
CA GLN A 86 5.97 0.67 39.79
C GLN A 86 5.82 0.92 38.30
N MET A 87 6.81 0.58 37.46
CA MET A 87 6.70 0.67 35.98
C MET A 87 5.53 -0.15 35.45
N GLY A 88 5.30 -1.35 35.97
CA GLY A 88 4.15 -2.18 35.61
C GLY A 88 2.80 -1.52 35.89
N LYS A 89 2.68 -0.83 37.05
CA LYS A 89 1.48 -0.04 37.37
C LYS A 89 1.29 1.16 36.43
N MET A 90 2.41 1.83 36.07
CA MET A 90 2.37 2.96 35.12
C MET A 90 1.83 2.55 33.76
N VAL A 91 2.30 1.43 33.19
CA VAL A 91 1.81 0.88 31.91
C VAL A 91 0.30 0.62 31.97
N LYS A 92 -0.18 -0.03 33.04
CA LYS A 92 -1.62 -0.30 33.22
C LYS A 92 -2.45 0.98 33.37
N LYS A 93 -1.93 2.02 34.00
CA LYS A 93 -2.62 3.28 34.25
C LYS A 93 -2.63 4.19 33.02
N SER A 94 -1.49 4.34 32.36
CA SER A 94 -1.31 5.29 31.25
C SER A 94 -1.70 4.70 29.88
N GLY A 95 -1.67 3.38 29.72
CA GLY A 95 -1.77 2.70 28.43
C GLY A 95 -0.55 2.90 27.52
N LYS A 96 0.47 3.65 27.96
CA LYS A 96 1.71 3.85 27.20
C LYS A 96 2.66 2.67 27.43
N PRO A 97 3.14 2.00 26.38
CA PRO A 97 4.01 0.84 26.52
C PRO A 97 5.41 1.22 27.01
N ILE A 98 5.99 0.32 27.80
CA ILE A 98 7.42 0.28 28.11
C ILE A 98 7.99 -0.99 27.46
N VAL A 99 9.14 -0.90 26.82
CA VAL A 99 9.95 -2.03 26.33
C VAL A 99 11.29 -1.98 27.03
N ILE A 100 11.81 -3.10 27.51
CA ILE A 100 13.10 -3.17 28.20
C ILE A 100 14.09 -3.96 27.35
N HIS A 101 15.25 -3.37 27.08
CA HIS A 101 16.46 -4.08 26.72
C HIS A 101 17.33 -4.18 27.96
N SER A 102 17.76 -5.38 28.34
CA SER A 102 18.65 -5.58 29.48
C SER A 102 19.80 -6.52 29.11
N LEU A 103 21.02 -6.12 29.48
CA LEU A 103 22.22 -6.97 29.36
C LEU A 103 22.14 -8.21 30.28
N PHE A 104 21.23 -8.23 31.25
CA PHE A 104 21.00 -9.33 32.18
C PHE A 104 19.76 -10.15 31.87
N ALA A 105 19.12 -9.93 30.73
CA ALA A 105 17.86 -10.61 30.37
C ALA A 105 17.99 -12.15 30.33
N SER A 106 19.16 -12.67 29.94
CA SER A 106 19.47 -14.10 29.91
C SER A 106 19.73 -14.71 31.31
N ALA A 107 20.09 -13.89 32.28
CA ALA A 107 20.25 -14.33 33.66
C ALA A 107 18.91 -14.44 34.42
N GLN A 108 17.82 -13.97 33.84
CA GLN A 108 16.45 -14.04 34.36
C GLN A 108 16.30 -13.52 35.82
N PRO A 109 16.81 -12.33 36.16
CA PRO A 109 16.61 -11.80 37.50
C PRO A 109 15.13 -11.50 37.75
N HIS A 110 14.69 -11.67 39.00
CA HIS A 110 13.28 -11.57 39.40
C HIS A 110 12.63 -10.21 39.04
N ALA A 111 13.40 -9.11 39.09
CA ALA A 111 12.92 -7.79 38.64
C ALA A 111 12.45 -7.80 37.16
N LEU A 112 13.15 -8.52 36.27
CA LEU A 112 12.73 -8.66 34.86
C LEU A 112 11.54 -9.60 34.70
N ASP A 113 11.40 -10.63 35.53
CA ASP A 113 10.23 -11.49 35.55
C ASP A 113 8.99 -10.75 36.05
N LEU A 114 9.15 -9.89 37.05
CA LEU A 114 8.07 -8.98 37.46
C LEU A 114 7.65 -8.04 36.34
N ALA A 115 8.60 -7.44 35.62
CA ALA A 115 8.28 -6.60 34.46
C ALA A 115 7.47 -7.38 33.40
N ARG A 116 7.88 -8.60 33.06
CA ARG A 116 7.15 -9.50 32.13
C ARG A 116 5.74 -9.82 32.64
N HIS A 117 5.59 -10.08 33.95
CA HIS A 117 4.28 -10.32 34.57
C HIS A 117 3.29 -9.15 34.36
N TYR A 118 3.79 -7.92 34.32
CA TYR A 118 3.00 -6.73 34.02
C TYR A 118 2.76 -6.49 32.53
N GLY A 119 3.28 -7.36 31.65
CA GLY A 119 3.17 -7.22 30.19
C GLY A 119 4.23 -6.30 29.58
N ILE A 120 5.30 -5.99 30.32
CA ILE A 120 6.46 -5.25 29.79
C ILE A 120 7.39 -6.25 29.09
N PRO A 121 7.58 -6.21 27.77
CA PRO A 121 8.49 -7.11 27.08
C PRO A 121 9.94 -6.77 27.40
N VAL A 122 10.76 -7.82 27.62
CA VAL A 122 12.18 -7.72 27.97
C VAL A 122 13.01 -8.55 26.98
N TYR A 123 14.02 -7.91 26.41
CA TYR A 123 14.91 -8.48 25.40
C TYR A 123 16.38 -8.35 25.81
N ASP A 124 17.19 -9.31 25.38
CA ASP A 124 18.66 -9.29 25.46
C ASP A 124 19.31 -8.66 24.21
N SER A 125 18.53 -8.52 23.12
CA SER A 125 18.95 -7.85 21.89
C SER A 125 18.32 -6.47 21.75
N LEU A 126 19.15 -5.44 21.63
CA LEU A 126 18.70 -4.06 21.41
C LEU A 126 17.96 -3.92 20.05
N ASP A 127 18.43 -4.62 19.00
CA ASP A 127 17.80 -4.60 17.69
C ASP A 127 16.36 -5.13 17.75
N ILE A 128 16.12 -6.22 18.48
CA ILE A 128 14.79 -6.78 18.68
C ILE A 128 13.92 -5.83 19.51
N ALA A 129 14.46 -5.26 20.58
CA ALA A 129 13.73 -4.29 21.39
C ALA A 129 13.29 -3.06 20.57
N CYS A 130 14.17 -2.51 19.72
CA CYS A 130 13.84 -1.41 18.81
C CYS A 130 12.77 -1.79 17.79
N LYS A 131 12.82 -3.00 17.21
CA LYS A 131 11.78 -3.51 16.31
C LYS A 131 10.43 -3.66 17.02
N CYS A 132 10.43 -4.12 18.27
CA CYS A 132 9.22 -4.20 19.08
C CYS A 132 8.57 -2.83 19.27
N VAL A 133 9.36 -1.79 19.63
CA VAL A 133 8.85 -0.41 19.76
C VAL A 133 8.29 0.08 18.43
N ALA A 134 8.96 -0.22 17.30
CA ALA A 134 8.47 0.18 15.97
C ALA A 134 7.11 -0.47 15.65
N VAL A 135 6.96 -1.76 15.89
CA VAL A 135 5.69 -2.48 15.68
C VAL A 135 4.56 -1.93 16.55
N LEU A 136 4.87 -1.63 17.83
CA LEU A 136 3.88 -1.02 18.74
C LEU A 136 3.44 0.38 18.26
N ALA A 137 4.39 1.18 17.77
CA ALA A 137 4.10 2.51 17.24
C ALA A 137 3.26 2.43 15.95
N ASP A 138 3.58 1.49 15.03
CA ASP A 138 2.80 1.24 13.81
C ASP A 138 1.38 0.78 14.14
N TYR A 139 1.25 -0.15 15.07
CA TYR A 139 -0.06 -0.63 15.51
C TYR A 139 -0.89 0.47 16.15
N GLY A 140 -0.27 1.33 16.97
CA GLY A 140 -0.95 2.50 17.54
C GLY A 140 -1.43 3.49 16.48
N ARG A 141 -0.64 3.75 15.42
CA ARG A 141 -1.07 4.55 14.26
C ARG A 141 -2.23 3.90 13.53
N HIS A 142 -2.16 2.59 13.31
CA HIS A 142 -3.23 1.82 12.67
C HIS A 142 -4.54 1.91 13.47
N LEU A 143 -4.51 1.68 14.78
CA LEU A 143 -5.69 1.80 15.62
C LEU A 143 -6.30 3.20 15.56
N LYS A 144 -5.48 4.24 15.61
CA LYS A 144 -5.95 5.63 15.49
C LYS A 144 -6.61 5.89 14.14
N ALA A 145 -6.05 5.37 13.06
CA ALA A 145 -6.64 5.48 11.71
C ALA A 145 -7.98 4.75 11.63
N VAL A 146 -8.07 3.50 12.12
CA VAL A 146 -9.31 2.70 12.12
C VAL A 146 -10.44 3.38 12.89
N TYR A 147 -10.16 3.99 14.06
CA TYR A 147 -11.18 4.70 14.83
C TYR A 147 -11.65 6.01 14.20
N THR A 148 -10.90 6.58 13.26
CA THR A 148 -11.30 7.79 12.52
C THR A 148 -12.03 7.49 11.22
N GLN A 149 -11.97 6.25 10.72
CA GLN A 149 -12.65 5.83 9.50
C GLN A 149 -14.14 5.62 9.72
N ARG A 150 -14.95 6.28 8.88
CA ARG A 150 -16.40 6.08 8.84
C ARG A 150 -16.72 4.77 8.13
N SER A 151 -17.53 3.92 8.79
CA SER A 151 -18.29 2.78 8.25
C SER A 151 -17.79 2.15 6.93
N PHE A 152 -17.12 1.01 7.01
CA PHE A 152 -16.70 0.13 5.91
C PHE A 152 -17.85 -0.62 5.20
N LYS A 153 -19.04 -0.04 5.11
CA LYS A 153 -20.14 -0.70 4.41
C LYS A 153 -20.09 -0.35 2.93
N MET A 154 -19.75 -1.34 2.13
CA MET A 154 -19.88 -1.28 0.68
C MET A 154 -21.35 -1.12 0.31
N GLN A 155 -21.67 -0.10 -0.48
CA GLN A 155 -23.01 0.12 -1.01
C GLN A 155 -23.11 -0.52 -2.39
N TRP A 156 -23.54 -1.77 -2.44
CA TRP A 156 -23.66 -2.52 -3.67
C TRP A 156 -24.73 -1.95 -4.60
N GLY A 157 -24.38 -1.85 -5.90
CA GLY A 157 -25.31 -1.40 -6.96
C GLY A 157 -25.59 0.11 -6.94
N ALA A 158 -25.10 0.85 -5.97
CA ALA A 158 -25.22 2.31 -5.97
C ALA A 158 -24.38 2.90 -7.11
N GLN A 159 -24.97 3.80 -7.92
CA GLN A 159 -24.30 4.48 -9.02
C GLN A 159 -23.97 3.58 -10.25
N ALA A 160 -24.60 2.43 -10.40
CA ALA A 160 -24.51 1.64 -11.63
C ALA A 160 -25.05 2.43 -12.83
N ASP A 161 -24.33 2.40 -13.95
CA ASP A 161 -24.74 3.01 -15.22
C ASP A 161 -25.57 1.99 -16.00
N PRO A 162 -26.83 2.31 -16.40
CA PRO A 162 -27.70 1.37 -17.14
C PRO A 162 -27.10 0.88 -18.47
N ASP A 163 -26.31 1.70 -19.18
CA ASP A 163 -25.68 1.32 -20.43
C ASP A 163 -24.56 0.28 -20.20
N ILE A 164 -23.88 0.37 -19.05
CA ILE A 164 -22.86 -0.61 -18.65
C ILE A 164 -23.54 -1.90 -18.18
N GLU A 165 -24.63 -1.83 -17.43
CA GLU A 165 -25.40 -3.01 -17.05
C GLU A 165 -25.92 -3.76 -18.29
N ALA A 166 -26.44 -3.04 -19.29
CA ALA A 166 -26.84 -3.62 -20.57
C ALA A 166 -25.66 -4.27 -21.30
N THR A 167 -24.46 -3.69 -21.24
CA THR A 167 -23.25 -4.27 -21.82
C THR A 167 -22.85 -5.57 -21.12
N ILE A 168 -22.89 -5.59 -19.78
CA ILE A 168 -22.61 -6.79 -18.98
C ILE A 168 -23.63 -7.89 -19.31
N GLN A 169 -24.91 -7.53 -19.42
CA GLN A 169 -25.97 -8.47 -19.75
C GLN A 169 -25.79 -9.03 -21.16
N ALA A 170 -25.49 -8.20 -22.16
CA ALA A 170 -25.23 -8.64 -23.54
C ALA A 170 -24.04 -9.62 -23.60
N ALA A 171 -22.97 -9.37 -22.86
CA ALA A 171 -21.84 -10.31 -22.78
C ALA A 171 -22.28 -11.68 -22.21
N ARG A 172 -23.13 -11.68 -21.17
CA ARG A 172 -23.69 -12.91 -20.60
C ARG A 172 -24.60 -13.65 -21.56
N ASP A 173 -25.45 -12.93 -22.29
CA ASP A 173 -26.36 -13.52 -23.30
C ASP A 173 -25.58 -14.18 -24.43
N GLU A 174 -24.39 -13.66 -24.75
CA GLU A 174 -23.42 -14.29 -25.66
C GLU A 174 -22.63 -15.46 -25.02
N GLY A 175 -22.88 -15.80 -23.78
CA GLY A 175 -22.13 -16.82 -23.03
C GLY A 175 -20.71 -16.40 -22.63
N ARG A 176 -20.37 -15.13 -22.73
CA ARG A 176 -19.05 -14.59 -22.36
C ARG A 176 -19.00 -14.24 -20.89
N ARG A 177 -17.89 -14.63 -20.25
CA ARG A 177 -17.53 -14.19 -18.89
C ARG A 177 -16.48 -13.07 -18.90
N VAL A 178 -15.92 -12.74 -20.06
CA VAL A 178 -14.89 -11.71 -20.20
C VAL A 178 -15.47 -10.59 -21.06
N LEU A 179 -15.41 -9.36 -20.54
CA LEU A 179 -15.72 -8.18 -21.36
C LEU A 179 -14.60 -7.97 -22.38
N LEU A 180 -14.98 -7.60 -23.60
CA LEU A 180 -14.03 -7.16 -24.62
C LEU A 180 -13.33 -5.87 -24.16
N GLU A 181 -12.08 -5.65 -24.59
CA GLU A 181 -11.33 -4.45 -24.18
C GLU A 181 -12.08 -3.13 -24.43
N PRO A 182 -12.77 -2.92 -25.58
CA PRO A 182 -13.59 -1.72 -25.77
C PRO A 182 -14.74 -1.60 -24.77
N GLU A 183 -15.33 -2.73 -24.34
CA GLU A 183 -16.41 -2.75 -23.34
C GLU A 183 -15.87 -2.39 -21.95
N ALA A 184 -14.72 -2.97 -21.57
CA ALA A 184 -14.04 -2.69 -20.32
C ALA A 184 -13.58 -1.22 -20.23
N LYS A 185 -12.96 -0.69 -21.29
CA LYS A 185 -12.53 0.71 -21.34
C LYS A 185 -13.71 1.69 -21.34
N ARG A 186 -14.83 1.34 -21.97
CA ARG A 186 -16.06 2.14 -21.89
C ARG A 186 -16.60 2.20 -20.47
N LEU A 187 -16.58 1.10 -19.73
CA LEU A 187 -16.96 1.07 -18.32
C LEU A 187 -16.06 2.02 -17.50
N LEU A 188 -14.74 1.92 -17.66
CA LEU A 188 -13.78 2.78 -16.97
C LEU A 188 -14.01 4.27 -17.29
N ALA A 189 -14.24 4.59 -18.58
CA ALA A 189 -14.47 5.96 -19.02
C ALA A 189 -15.78 6.56 -18.46
N ARG A 190 -16.86 5.78 -18.41
CA ARG A 190 -18.14 6.20 -17.82
C ARG A 190 -18.00 6.54 -16.33
N HIS A 191 -17.10 5.87 -15.62
CA HIS A 191 -16.77 6.14 -14.22
C HIS A 191 -15.57 7.08 -14.02
N GLN A 192 -15.08 7.72 -15.09
CA GLN A 192 -13.94 8.66 -15.04
C GLN A 192 -12.64 8.02 -14.50
N ALA A 193 -12.48 6.70 -14.70
CA ALA A 193 -11.28 5.96 -14.36
C ALA A 193 -10.28 5.86 -15.52
N ALA A 194 -10.72 6.17 -16.76
CA ALA A 194 -9.89 6.24 -17.96
C ALA A 194 -10.47 7.25 -18.95
N GLU A 195 -9.68 7.64 -19.94
CA GLU A 195 -10.15 8.47 -21.06
C GLU A 195 -10.89 7.61 -22.11
N ALA A 196 -11.89 8.21 -22.77
CA ALA A 196 -12.70 7.56 -23.82
C ALA A 196 -12.13 7.84 -25.22
N ALA A 197 -10.84 7.60 -25.42
CA ALA A 197 -10.15 7.92 -26.68
C ALA A 197 -10.15 6.78 -27.72
N ASP A 198 -10.41 5.56 -27.27
CA ASP A 198 -10.34 4.36 -28.11
C ASP A 198 -11.50 4.29 -29.12
N ARG A 199 -11.23 3.69 -30.29
CA ARG A 199 -12.22 3.44 -31.34
C ARG A 199 -12.09 2.01 -31.89
N LEU A 200 -13.19 1.27 -31.89
CA LEU A 200 -13.26 -0.04 -32.56
C LEU A 200 -13.50 0.15 -34.06
N ALA A 201 -12.57 -0.34 -34.86
CA ALA A 201 -12.68 -0.35 -36.33
C ALA A 201 -13.00 -1.79 -36.80
N ARG A 202 -13.98 -1.93 -37.68
CA ARG A 202 -14.39 -3.20 -38.25
C ARG A 202 -13.68 -3.53 -39.58
N ASP A 203 -13.17 -2.48 -40.23
CA ASP A 203 -12.38 -2.57 -41.44
C ASP A 203 -11.21 -1.57 -41.42
N ALA A 204 -10.38 -1.63 -42.47
CA ALA A 204 -9.19 -0.80 -42.58
C ALA A 204 -9.51 0.69 -42.78
N ASP A 205 -10.64 1.02 -43.42
CA ASP A 205 -11.02 2.41 -43.64
C ASP A 205 -11.54 3.06 -42.37
N GLU A 206 -12.35 2.34 -41.55
CA GLU A 206 -12.73 2.77 -40.20
C GLU A 206 -11.50 2.96 -39.32
N ALA A 207 -10.47 2.10 -39.42
CA ALA A 207 -9.23 2.22 -38.68
C ALA A 207 -8.45 3.49 -39.04
N VAL A 208 -8.40 3.84 -40.34
CA VAL A 208 -7.77 5.08 -40.80
C VAL A 208 -8.50 6.29 -40.24
N VAL A 209 -9.85 6.33 -40.39
CA VAL A 209 -10.66 7.44 -39.83
C VAL A 209 -10.45 7.58 -38.32
N ALA A 210 -10.41 6.46 -37.60
CA ALA A 210 -10.12 6.47 -36.16
C ALA A 210 -8.74 7.04 -35.84
N ALA A 211 -7.69 6.61 -36.55
CA ALA A 211 -6.32 7.06 -36.34
C ALA A 211 -6.13 8.55 -36.72
N GLU A 212 -6.76 9.03 -37.82
CA GLU A 212 -6.70 10.44 -38.21
C GLU A 212 -7.38 11.38 -37.19
N ALA A 213 -8.38 10.89 -36.47
CA ALA A 213 -9.03 11.65 -35.40
C ALA A 213 -8.18 11.73 -34.12
N MET A 214 -7.10 10.97 -34.03
CA MET A 214 -6.18 10.96 -32.88
C MET A 214 -4.93 11.77 -33.19
N ALA A 215 -4.49 12.58 -32.24
CA ALA A 215 -3.24 13.36 -32.40
C ALA A 215 -2.02 12.45 -32.18
N GLY A 216 -1.27 12.15 -33.24
CA GLY A 216 -0.02 11.39 -33.17
C GLY A 216 -0.15 9.89 -33.52
N PRO A 217 0.88 9.09 -33.15
CA PRO A 217 0.88 7.67 -33.44
C PRO A 217 -0.18 6.92 -32.64
N VAL A 218 -0.65 5.79 -33.20
CA VAL A 218 -1.66 4.95 -32.55
C VAL A 218 -1.13 3.55 -32.23
N VAL A 219 -1.82 2.90 -31.30
CA VAL A 219 -1.74 1.45 -31.04
C VAL A 219 -2.95 0.79 -31.65
N MET A 220 -2.73 -0.34 -32.29
CA MET A 220 -3.77 -1.16 -32.89
C MET A 220 -3.78 -2.54 -32.26
N LYS A 221 -4.95 -3.01 -31.80
CA LYS A 221 -5.08 -4.29 -31.09
C LYS A 221 -6.27 -5.09 -31.64
N ILE A 222 -6.08 -6.40 -31.84
CA ILE A 222 -7.20 -7.29 -32.20
C ILE A 222 -8.25 -7.33 -31.10
N VAL A 223 -9.52 -7.37 -31.48
CA VAL A 223 -10.66 -7.56 -30.59
C VAL A 223 -11.37 -8.86 -30.96
N SER A 224 -11.28 -9.83 -30.04
CA SER A 224 -11.92 -11.13 -30.19
C SER A 224 -12.20 -11.73 -28.82
N PRO A 225 -13.37 -12.35 -28.59
CA PRO A 225 -13.63 -13.10 -27.36
C PRO A 225 -12.74 -14.35 -27.22
N ASP A 226 -12.23 -14.88 -28.34
CA ASP A 226 -11.49 -16.14 -28.41
C ASP A 226 -9.98 -15.96 -28.32
N ILE A 227 -9.47 -14.70 -28.44
CA ILE A 227 -8.05 -14.37 -28.41
C ILE A 227 -7.77 -13.49 -27.19
N LEU A 228 -7.43 -14.13 -26.06
CA LEU A 228 -7.11 -13.45 -24.80
C LEU A 228 -5.69 -12.89 -24.77
N HIS A 229 -4.73 -13.61 -25.36
CA HIS A 229 -3.30 -13.23 -25.40
C HIS A 229 -2.95 -12.56 -26.73
N LYS A 230 -3.36 -11.31 -26.89
CA LYS A 230 -3.26 -10.55 -28.15
C LYS A 230 -1.82 -10.45 -28.69
N SER A 231 -0.84 -10.25 -27.81
CA SER A 231 0.58 -10.11 -28.20
C SER A 231 1.15 -11.41 -28.75
N GLU A 232 0.84 -12.57 -28.14
CA GLU A 232 1.25 -13.89 -28.60
C GLU A 232 0.64 -14.25 -29.96
N ALA A 233 -0.61 -13.81 -30.17
CA ALA A 233 -1.31 -13.98 -31.43
C ALA A 233 -0.82 -13.04 -32.57
N GLY A 234 0.18 -12.17 -32.30
CA GLY A 234 0.58 -11.12 -33.23
C GLY A 234 -0.50 -10.06 -33.48
N GLY A 235 -1.45 -9.96 -32.56
CA GLY A 235 -2.62 -9.10 -32.64
C GLY A 235 -2.41 -7.67 -32.14
N VAL A 236 -1.16 -7.21 -31.99
CA VAL A 236 -0.82 -5.86 -31.49
C VAL A 236 0.20 -5.19 -32.41
N ARG A 237 -0.04 -3.94 -32.77
CA ARG A 237 0.91 -3.05 -33.45
C ARG A 237 1.03 -1.75 -32.68
N LEU A 238 2.26 -1.35 -32.39
CA LEU A 238 2.58 -0.13 -31.65
C LEU A 238 3.15 0.93 -32.60
N ASN A 239 2.96 2.18 -32.27
CA ASN A 239 3.58 3.32 -32.94
C ASN A 239 3.25 3.43 -34.42
N VAL A 240 1.99 3.15 -34.79
CA VAL A 240 1.51 3.20 -36.18
C VAL A 240 1.14 4.63 -36.53
N SER A 241 1.64 5.16 -37.68
CA SER A 241 1.38 6.53 -38.12
C SER A 241 1.13 6.58 -39.63
N GLY A 242 0.10 7.33 -40.05
CA GLY A 242 -0.27 7.52 -41.44
C GLY A 242 -1.23 6.47 -41.96
N ALA A 243 -2.07 6.86 -42.93
CA ALA A 243 -3.19 6.04 -43.45
C ALA A 243 -2.74 4.68 -44.04
N GLU A 244 -1.61 4.68 -44.76
CA GLU A 244 -1.09 3.45 -45.38
C GLU A 244 -0.63 2.44 -44.33
N ALA A 245 0.18 2.87 -43.34
CA ALA A 245 0.64 2.02 -42.26
C ALA A 245 -0.52 1.51 -41.38
N VAL A 246 -1.61 2.28 -41.23
CA VAL A 246 -2.81 1.85 -40.51
C VAL A 246 -3.54 0.75 -41.30
N ARG A 247 -3.68 0.88 -42.62
CA ARG A 247 -4.28 -0.17 -43.45
C ARG A 247 -3.49 -1.46 -43.45
N GLU A 248 -2.17 -1.35 -43.62
CA GLU A 248 -1.27 -2.50 -43.54
C GLU A 248 -1.34 -3.18 -42.17
N GLY A 249 -1.23 -2.38 -41.09
CA GLY A 249 -1.33 -2.86 -39.71
C GLY A 249 -2.64 -3.59 -39.42
N PHE A 250 -3.78 -3.05 -39.91
CA PHE A 250 -5.07 -3.72 -39.80
C PHE A 250 -5.07 -5.09 -40.49
N ALA A 251 -4.60 -5.15 -41.74
CA ALA A 251 -4.55 -6.39 -42.51
C ALA A 251 -3.63 -7.43 -41.85
N GLU A 252 -2.45 -7.02 -41.39
CA GLU A 252 -1.49 -7.88 -40.69
C GLU A 252 -2.03 -8.44 -39.38
N ILE A 253 -2.67 -7.59 -38.54
CA ILE A 253 -3.26 -8.00 -37.26
C ILE A 253 -4.36 -9.04 -37.50
N VAL A 254 -5.28 -8.79 -38.45
CA VAL A 254 -6.36 -9.72 -38.76
C VAL A 254 -5.81 -11.03 -39.33
N ALA A 255 -4.82 -10.97 -40.25
CA ALA A 255 -4.18 -12.16 -40.79
C ALA A 255 -3.43 -12.98 -39.74
N ALA A 256 -2.75 -12.32 -38.76
CA ALA A 256 -2.09 -12.97 -37.65
C ALA A 256 -3.10 -13.66 -36.73
N ALA A 257 -4.18 -12.98 -36.35
CA ALA A 257 -5.27 -13.53 -35.56
C ALA A 257 -5.90 -14.77 -36.19
N ARG A 258 -6.17 -14.73 -37.51
CA ARG A 258 -6.70 -15.87 -38.28
C ARG A 258 -5.73 -17.05 -38.36
N ARG A 259 -4.42 -16.80 -38.41
CA ARG A 259 -3.42 -17.88 -38.33
C ARG A 259 -3.34 -18.52 -36.98
N TYR A 260 -3.46 -17.69 -35.93
CA TYR A 260 -3.39 -18.14 -34.53
C TYR A 260 -4.64 -18.95 -34.15
N ALA A 261 -5.82 -18.45 -34.47
CA ALA A 261 -7.09 -19.07 -34.19
C ALA A 261 -8.06 -18.92 -35.43
N PRO A 262 -8.05 -19.90 -36.35
CA PRO A 262 -8.82 -19.81 -37.61
C PRO A 262 -10.33 -19.59 -37.45
N GLU A 263 -10.91 -20.16 -36.39
CA GLU A 263 -12.36 -20.10 -36.11
C GLU A 263 -12.72 -18.98 -35.13
N ALA A 264 -11.75 -18.15 -34.71
CA ALA A 264 -12.01 -17.09 -33.73
C ALA A 264 -12.98 -16.04 -34.28
N ASP A 265 -13.92 -15.63 -33.45
CA ASP A 265 -14.82 -14.50 -33.73
C ASP A 265 -14.03 -13.17 -33.60
N ILE A 266 -13.66 -12.61 -34.76
CA ILE A 266 -12.94 -11.34 -34.84
C ILE A 266 -13.95 -10.21 -34.94
N ARG A 267 -14.06 -9.37 -33.90
CA ARG A 267 -14.98 -8.23 -33.81
C ARG A 267 -14.40 -6.95 -34.46
N GLY A 268 -13.11 -6.91 -34.75
CA GLY A 268 -12.41 -5.80 -35.36
C GLY A 268 -11.03 -5.54 -34.73
N VAL A 269 -10.54 -4.33 -34.92
CA VAL A 269 -9.27 -3.83 -34.34
C VAL A 269 -9.56 -2.58 -33.53
N LEU A 270 -9.12 -2.56 -32.28
CA LEU A 270 -9.17 -1.38 -31.43
C LEU A 270 -8.02 -0.45 -31.80
N VAL A 271 -8.33 0.78 -32.14
CA VAL A 271 -7.38 1.86 -32.40
C VAL A 271 -7.36 2.77 -31.18
N SER A 272 -6.20 2.97 -30.57
CA SER A 272 -6.00 3.77 -29.36
C SER A 272 -4.84 4.75 -29.57
N PRO A 273 -4.88 5.95 -28.98
CA PRO A 273 -3.70 6.83 -28.99
C PRO A 273 -2.52 6.14 -28.32
N MET A 274 -1.31 6.36 -28.83
CA MET A 274 -0.09 5.91 -28.16
C MET A 274 0.08 6.67 -26.86
N ALA A 275 0.11 5.95 -25.74
CA ALA A 275 0.31 6.56 -24.45
C ALA A 275 1.73 7.20 -24.37
N PRO A 276 1.87 8.42 -23.79
CA PRO A 276 3.18 8.99 -23.51
C PRO A 276 4.01 8.10 -22.59
N SER A 277 5.33 8.32 -22.56
CA SER A 277 6.19 7.61 -21.60
C SER A 277 5.84 7.96 -20.15
N GLY A 278 5.99 7.02 -19.26
CA GLY A 278 5.73 7.18 -17.83
C GLY A 278 6.15 5.93 -17.05
N VAL A 279 5.77 5.88 -15.78
CA VAL A 279 6.01 4.71 -14.94
C VAL A 279 4.85 3.73 -15.11
N GLU A 280 5.17 2.51 -15.50
CA GLU A 280 4.17 1.44 -15.61
C GLU A 280 3.82 0.90 -14.23
N VAL A 281 2.53 0.83 -13.95
CA VAL A 281 1.97 0.23 -12.74
C VAL A 281 0.86 -0.75 -13.11
N ILE A 282 0.54 -1.62 -12.17
CA ILE A 282 -0.55 -2.58 -12.27
C ILE A 282 -1.58 -2.30 -11.18
N VAL A 283 -2.86 -2.31 -11.55
CA VAL A 283 -3.99 -2.24 -10.62
C VAL A 283 -4.92 -3.40 -10.93
N GLY A 284 -5.13 -4.26 -9.96
CA GLY A 284 -6.01 -5.41 -10.10
C GLY A 284 -7.04 -5.48 -8.98
N THR A 285 -8.20 -6.07 -9.25
CA THR A 285 -9.17 -6.45 -8.21
C THR A 285 -9.57 -7.89 -8.39
N ARG A 286 -9.82 -8.57 -7.28
CA ARG A 286 -10.36 -9.92 -7.27
C ARG A 286 -11.32 -10.09 -6.10
N TYR A 287 -12.35 -10.88 -6.30
CA TYR A 287 -13.22 -11.31 -5.22
C TYR A 287 -12.56 -12.47 -4.47
N ASP A 288 -12.39 -12.31 -3.17
CA ASP A 288 -11.90 -13.34 -2.24
C ASP A 288 -13.06 -13.88 -1.41
N ASP A 289 -13.14 -15.19 -1.24
CA ASP A 289 -14.27 -15.84 -0.56
C ASP A 289 -14.38 -15.50 0.94
N GLN A 290 -13.27 -15.11 1.56
CA GLN A 290 -13.22 -14.77 2.99
C GLN A 290 -13.31 -13.24 3.22
N PHE A 291 -12.63 -12.46 2.40
CA PHE A 291 -12.49 -11.00 2.58
C PHE A 291 -13.42 -10.18 1.69
N GLY A 292 -14.10 -10.81 0.72
CA GLY A 292 -14.83 -10.09 -0.31
C GLY A 292 -13.90 -9.49 -1.38
N PRO A 293 -14.25 -8.36 -2.00
CA PRO A 293 -13.42 -7.78 -3.06
C PRO A 293 -12.15 -7.17 -2.48
N VAL A 294 -11.02 -7.51 -3.07
CA VAL A 294 -9.67 -7.04 -2.73
C VAL A 294 -9.10 -6.31 -3.93
N ILE A 295 -8.43 -5.18 -3.69
CA ILE A 295 -7.65 -4.44 -4.68
C ILE A 295 -6.16 -4.65 -4.45
N MET A 296 -5.42 -4.78 -5.54
CA MET A 296 -3.96 -4.88 -5.60
C MET A 296 -3.40 -3.70 -6.38
N PHE A 297 -2.25 -3.21 -5.93
CA PHE A 297 -1.44 -2.20 -6.60
C PHE A 297 0.04 -2.59 -6.56
N GLY A 298 0.77 -2.35 -7.66
CA GLY A 298 2.21 -2.56 -7.74
C GLY A 298 2.85 -1.83 -8.92
N ILE A 299 4.19 -1.75 -8.94
CA ILE A 299 4.92 -1.26 -10.11
C ILE A 299 4.84 -2.35 -11.19
N GLY A 300 4.55 -1.97 -12.44
CA GLY A 300 4.41 -2.87 -13.58
C GLY A 300 5.73 -3.44 -14.11
N GLY A 301 5.61 -4.18 -15.22
CA GLY A 301 6.76 -4.78 -15.89
C GLY A 301 7.39 -5.95 -15.13
N ILE A 302 8.63 -6.27 -15.45
CA ILE A 302 9.40 -7.40 -14.90
C ILE A 302 9.50 -7.36 -13.37
N LEU A 303 9.41 -6.18 -12.77
CA LEU A 303 9.56 -6.00 -11.32
C LEU A 303 8.44 -6.67 -10.52
N VAL A 304 7.20 -6.69 -11.01
CA VAL A 304 6.09 -7.36 -10.32
C VAL A 304 6.29 -8.87 -10.30
N GLU A 305 6.70 -9.45 -11.43
CA GLU A 305 6.86 -10.90 -11.57
C GLU A 305 7.98 -11.45 -10.68
N ILE A 306 9.10 -10.71 -10.58
CA ILE A 306 10.30 -11.14 -9.85
C ILE A 306 10.23 -10.76 -8.39
N LEU A 307 9.91 -9.49 -8.07
CA LEU A 307 10.00 -8.96 -6.70
C LEU A 307 8.71 -9.13 -5.90
N LYS A 308 7.56 -9.37 -6.56
CA LYS A 308 6.23 -9.44 -5.94
C LYS A 308 5.96 -8.24 -5.03
N ASP A 309 6.42 -7.06 -5.47
CA ASP A 309 6.30 -5.81 -4.71
C ASP A 309 4.94 -5.18 -4.96
N VAL A 310 3.97 -5.67 -4.20
CA VAL A 310 2.56 -5.31 -4.33
C VAL A 310 1.95 -5.02 -2.96
N ALA A 311 0.99 -4.11 -2.93
CA ALA A 311 0.16 -3.81 -1.78
C ALA A 311 -1.29 -4.28 -2.03
N PHE A 312 -1.98 -4.70 -0.98
CA PHE A 312 -3.36 -5.16 -1.04
C PHE A 312 -4.24 -4.41 -0.06
N ARG A 313 -5.50 -4.18 -0.42
CA ARG A 313 -6.55 -3.67 0.48
C ARG A 313 -7.87 -4.37 0.22
N VAL A 314 -8.63 -4.58 1.28
CA VAL A 314 -10.04 -4.98 1.19
C VAL A 314 -10.87 -3.74 0.85
N LEU A 315 -11.81 -3.87 -0.10
CA LEU A 315 -12.68 -2.78 -0.49
C LEU A 315 -13.87 -2.62 0.50
N PRO A 316 -14.41 -1.39 0.67
CA PRO A 316 -14.13 -0.17 -0.09
C PRO A 316 -12.88 0.57 0.38
N LEU A 317 -12.24 1.31 -0.51
CA LEU A 317 -11.11 2.20 -0.18
C LEU A 317 -11.58 3.59 0.23
N ASP A 318 -10.82 4.21 1.15
CA ASP A 318 -10.83 5.66 1.33
C ASP A 318 -9.52 6.29 0.82
N ALA A 319 -9.45 7.63 0.81
CA ALA A 319 -8.29 8.36 0.29
C ALA A 319 -7.01 8.11 1.12
N THR A 320 -7.14 7.85 2.41
CA THR A 320 -6.01 7.57 3.31
C THR A 320 -5.40 6.21 2.98
N GLU A 321 -6.25 5.19 2.81
CA GLU A 321 -5.82 3.84 2.44
C GLU A 321 -5.24 3.79 1.02
N ALA A 322 -5.82 4.52 0.07
CA ALA A 322 -5.29 4.61 -1.29
C ALA A 322 -3.86 5.19 -1.31
N ARG A 323 -3.61 6.28 -0.56
CA ARG A 323 -2.26 6.85 -0.40
C ARG A 323 -1.31 5.89 0.30
N ALA A 324 -1.74 5.30 1.41
CA ALA A 324 -0.93 4.34 2.14
C ALA A 324 -0.51 3.16 1.26
N MET A 325 -1.41 2.65 0.44
CA MET A 325 -1.17 1.57 -0.51
C MET A 325 -0.09 1.93 -1.55
N ILE A 326 -0.11 3.17 -2.07
CA ILE A 326 0.91 3.65 -3.02
C ILE A 326 2.29 3.79 -2.36
N GLU A 327 2.33 4.22 -1.10
CA GLU A 327 3.59 4.43 -0.36
C GLU A 327 4.16 3.14 0.25
N GLU A 328 3.35 2.10 0.42
CA GLU A 328 3.73 0.84 1.06
C GLU A 328 4.66 -0.02 0.22
N ILE A 329 4.54 0.03 -1.11
CA ILE A 329 5.41 -0.74 -1.99
C ILE A 329 6.86 -0.26 -1.88
N ARG A 330 7.81 -1.20 -1.88
CA ARG A 330 9.26 -0.89 -1.74
C ARG A 330 9.80 -0.05 -2.90
N SER A 331 9.24 -0.23 -4.07
CA SER A 331 9.59 0.48 -5.30
C SER A 331 8.90 1.84 -5.48
N THR A 332 8.16 2.35 -4.48
CA THR A 332 7.48 3.66 -4.54
C THR A 332 8.45 4.82 -4.88
N ALA A 333 9.75 4.66 -4.58
CA ALA A 333 10.78 5.63 -4.95
C ALA A 333 10.83 5.90 -6.47
N ILE A 334 10.44 4.93 -7.32
CA ILE A 334 10.37 5.10 -8.78
C ILE A 334 9.32 6.15 -9.15
N LEU A 335 8.19 6.16 -8.45
CA LEU A 335 7.12 7.15 -8.63
C LEU A 335 7.53 8.57 -8.18
N ASN A 336 8.51 8.68 -7.27
CA ASN A 336 9.03 9.97 -6.81
C ASN A 336 10.02 10.60 -7.80
N GLY A 337 10.36 9.91 -8.88
CA GLY A 337 11.37 10.33 -9.84
C GLY A 337 12.78 9.97 -9.39
N VAL A 338 13.45 9.10 -10.14
CA VAL A 338 14.83 8.69 -9.90
C VAL A 338 15.76 9.34 -10.93
N ARG A 339 16.99 9.66 -10.53
CA ARG A 339 18.03 10.22 -11.42
C ARG A 339 17.61 11.50 -12.18
N GLY A 340 16.84 12.39 -11.55
CA GLY A 340 16.42 13.66 -12.14
C GLY A 340 15.19 13.58 -13.04
N GLN A 341 14.49 12.45 -13.06
CA GLN A 341 13.18 12.33 -13.70
C GLN A 341 12.11 13.10 -12.90
N THR A 342 11.13 13.63 -13.61
CA THR A 342 9.97 14.29 -12.98
C THR A 342 9.15 13.26 -12.22
N PRO A 343 8.69 13.55 -11.00
CA PRO A 343 7.79 12.67 -10.25
C PRO A 343 6.51 12.36 -11.02
N SER A 344 5.99 11.16 -10.84
CA SER A 344 4.70 10.71 -11.38
C SER A 344 3.53 11.32 -10.62
N ASP A 345 2.38 11.48 -11.27
CA ASP A 345 1.14 11.99 -10.66
C ASP A 345 0.50 10.96 -9.72
N LYS A 346 1.01 10.87 -8.50
CA LYS A 346 0.44 9.97 -7.46
C LYS A 346 -1.00 10.34 -7.11
N ALA A 347 -1.40 11.61 -7.28
CA ALA A 347 -2.78 12.03 -7.01
C ALA A 347 -3.74 11.47 -8.08
N ALA A 348 -3.31 11.39 -9.35
CA ALA A 348 -4.09 10.70 -10.39
C ALA A 348 -4.23 9.20 -10.09
N LEU A 349 -3.15 8.57 -9.59
CA LEU A 349 -3.17 7.18 -9.18
C LEU A 349 -4.11 6.93 -7.98
N GLU A 350 -4.06 7.80 -6.95
CA GLU A 350 -5.02 7.77 -5.83
C GLU A 350 -6.47 7.83 -6.33
N ARG A 351 -6.76 8.78 -7.24
CA ARG A 351 -8.11 8.89 -7.85
C ARG A 351 -8.51 7.63 -8.60
N LEU A 352 -7.59 7.01 -9.36
CA LEU A 352 -7.87 5.75 -10.06
C LEU A 352 -8.25 4.66 -9.08
N LEU A 353 -7.47 4.44 -8.01
CA LEU A 353 -7.74 3.40 -7.01
C LEU A 353 -9.13 3.59 -6.36
N LEU A 354 -9.51 4.83 -6.03
CA LEU A 354 -10.82 5.15 -5.48
C LEU A 354 -11.94 4.87 -6.49
N LYS A 355 -11.75 5.26 -7.77
CA LYS A 355 -12.73 4.98 -8.83
C LYS A 355 -12.91 3.49 -9.07
N ILE A 356 -11.84 2.69 -9.03
CA ILE A 356 -11.93 1.24 -9.12
C ILE A 356 -12.73 0.67 -7.94
N SER A 357 -12.51 1.17 -6.72
CA SER A 357 -13.33 0.80 -5.55
C SER A 357 -14.81 1.08 -5.77
N ASP A 358 -15.16 2.26 -6.32
CA ASP A 358 -16.54 2.64 -6.63
C ASP A 358 -17.15 1.74 -7.73
N ILE A 359 -16.36 1.41 -8.77
CA ILE A 359 -16.79 0.52 -9.86
C ILE A 359 -17.10 -0.87 -9.34
N ILE A 360 -16.27 -1.44 -8.49
CA ILE A 360 -16.52 -2.77 -7.90
C ILE A 360 -17.77 -2.75 -7.01
N ALA A 361 -18.03 -1.65 -6.31
CA ALA A 361 -19.27 -1.47 -5.55
C ALA A 361 -20.50 -1.34 -6.45
N ALA A 362 -20.38 -0.64 -7.58
CA ALA A 362 -21.48 -0.44 -8.54
C ALA A 362 -21.86 -1.74 -9.28
N TYR A 363 -20.87 -2.58 -9.59
CA TYR A 363 -21.06 -3.80 -10.39
C TYR A 363 -20.64 -5.06 -9.65
N PRO A 364 -21.48 -5.59 -8.74
CA PRO A 364 -21.19 -6.80 -7.97
C PRO A 364 -21.01 -8.06 -8.83
N GLN A 365 -21.37 -8.00 -10.13
CA GLN A 365 -21.17 -9.03 -11.13
C GLN A 365 -19.69 -9.19 -11.53
N ILE A 366 -18.83 -8.22 -11.27
CA ILE A 366 -17.40 -8.30 -11.56
C ILE A 366 -16.74 -9.24 -10.56
N GLU A 367 -16.03 -10.25 -11.06
CA GLU A 367 -15.22 -11.18 -10.27
C GLU A 367 -13.77 -10.67 -10.17
N GLU A 368 -13.23 -10.24 -11.32
CA GLU A 368 -11.85 -9.80 -11.44
C GLU A 368 -11.75 -8.61 -12.42
N MET A 369 -10.89 -7.66 -12.11
CA MET A 369 -10.48 -6.60 -13.01
C MET A 369 -8.96 -6.52 -12.99
N ASP A 370 -8.33 -6.43 -14.16
CA ASP A 370 -6.89 -6.26 -14.34
C ASP A 370 -6.62 -5.10 -15.28
N LEU A 371 -5.96 -4.08 -14.78
CA LEU A 371 -5.48 -2.91 -15.52
C LEU A 371 -3.96 -3.01 -15.61
N ASN A 372 -3.45 -3.51 -16.74
CA ASN A 372 -2.03 -3.85 -16.90
C ASN A 372 -1.57 -3.69 -18.36
N PRO A 373 -0.73 -2.67 -18.66
CA PRO A 373 -0.26 -1.64 -17.73
C PRO A 373 -1.19 -0.42 -17.60
N VAL A 374 -1.04 0.27 -16.48
CA VAL A 374 -1.41 1.68 -16.34
C VAL A 374 -0.12 2.48 -16.37
N ILE A 375 -0.02 3.50 -17.24
CA ILE A 375 1.16 4.37 -17.34
C ILE A 375 0.89 5.65 -16.59
N VAL A 376 1.69 5.94 -15.55
CA VAL A 376 1.56 7.14 -14.73
C VAL A 376 2.54 8.20 -15.23
N HIS A 377 2.00 9.33 -15.71
CA HIS A 377 2.76 10.45 -16.26
C HIS A 377 3.11 11.47 -15.16
N PRO A 378 3.91 12.48 -15.44
CA PRO A 378 4.06 13.64 -14.54
C PRO A 378 2.76 14.39 -14.28
N GLN A 379 1.79 14.30 -15.20
CA GLN A 379 0.44 14.83 -15.06
C GLN A 379 -0.55 13.81 -15.64
N GLY A 380 -1.41 13.25 -14.80
CA GLY A 380 -2.38 12.24 -15.17
C GLY A 380 -1.80 10.84 -15.37
N LEU A 381 -2.61 9.96 -15.92
CA LEU A 381 -2.25 8.56 -16.23
C LEU A 381 -3.04 8.07 -17.46
N SER A 382 -2.56 6.97 -18.05
CA SER A 382 -3.22 6.28 -19.16
C SER A 382 -3.46 4.81 -18.80
N VAL A 383 -4.70 4.33 -18.86
CA VAL A 383 -5.01 2.89 -18.78
C VAL A 383 -4.82 2.28 -20.16
N VAL A 384 -3.75 1.54 -20.34
CA VAL A 384 -3.34 1.01 -21.65
C VAL A 384 -4.10 -0.27 -22.01
N ASP A 385 -4.24 -1.18 -21.06
CA ASP A 385 -5.05 -2.39 -21.22
C ASP A 385 -5.98 -2.61 -20.04
N ALA A 386 -7.15 -3.16 -20.29
CA ALA A 386 -8.16 -3.44 -19.28
C ALA A 386 -8.86 -4.77 -19.59
N ARG A 387 -8.84 -5.65 -18.59
CA ARG A 387 -9.55 -6.94 -18.61
C ARG A 387 -10.52 -7.01 -17.45
N ILE A 388 -11.77 -7.38 -17.74
CA ILE A 388 -12.80 -7.56 -16.71
C ILE A 388 -13.43 -8.93 -16.88
N ILE A 389 -13.47 -9.71 -15.81
CA ILE A 389 -14.06 -11.04 -15.73
C ILE A 389 -15.33 -10.96 -14.88
N LEU A 390 -16.41 -11.52 -15.38
CA LEU A 390 -17.71 -11.57 -14.71
C LEU A 390 -17.84 -12.87 -13.92
N LYS A 391 -18.54 -12.80 -12.80
CA LYS A 391 -18.94 -13.97 -12.01
C LYS A 391 -19.80 -14.91 -12.87
N ALA A 392 -19.68 -16.21 -12.57
CA ALA A 392 -20.45 -17.25 -13.23
C ALA A 392 -21.98 -17.09 -13.00
#